data_65406ab9ca0b9d7fc4d851a618f2ec18
#
_entry.id   65406ab9ca0b9d7fc4d851a618f2ec18
#
_cell.length_a   1.000
_cell.length_b   1.000
_cell.length_c   1.000
_cell.angle_alpha   90.00
_cell.angle_beta   90.00
_cell.angle_gamma   90.00
#
_symmetry.space_group_name_H-M   'P 1'
#
loop_
_entity.id
_entity.type
_entity.pdbx_description
1 polymer ?
#
loop_
_entity_poly.entity_id
_entity_poly.type
_entity_poly.pdbx_seq_one_letter_code
_entity_poly.pdbx_strand_id
1 'polypeptide(L)'
;MISSIKNYLSENTALLIRMDDIAENMNWSLMKKCENLFDELNIKPLLGVIPKNEDPELLKYDKSENFWQEVRNWNKKGWEISMHGYNHVYGTKTYKKDYFNYGGDSEFFGLSLSDQKIKIKKGLEKFVNEDIKIRSFFAPNHTYDFNTFKALAECGIINIIDGYGIFPYSYKNLNFIPQLFYKEIMLPFGIQSTQIHLNYWKEKDFKNFEKFLRRHQKKIISFDKILNKVKSGFFIYSINFALKNCIKISRALKF
;
A
#
# COMPACT_ATOMS: atom_id res chain seq x y z
N MET A 1 -8.59 -1.50 -35.66
CA MET A 1 -9.24 -0.87 -34.49
C MET A 1 -9.31 -1.80 -33.26
N ILE A 2 -9.89 -3.01 -33.34
CA ILE A 2 -10.00 -3.95 -32.19
C ILE A 2 -8.62 -4.40 -31.67
N SER A 3 -7.65 -4.70 -32.54
CA SER A 3 -6.29 -5.06 -32.15
C SER A 3 -5.58 -3.90 -31.43
N SER A 4 -5.76 -2.67 -31.90
CA SER A 4 -5.18 -1.47 -31.30
C SER A 4 -5.77 -1.22 -29.89
N ILE A 5 -7.06 -1.42 -29.68
CA ILE A 5 -7.69 -1.31 -28.36
C ILE A 5 -7.19 -2.40 -27.42
N LYS A 6 -7.08 -3.64 -27.89
CA LYS A 6 -6.53 -4.75 -27.08
C LYS A 6 -5.09 -4.48 -26.65
N ASN A 7 -4.25 -3.98 -27.56
CA ASN A 7 -2.87 -3.61 -27.23
C ASN A 7 -2.82 -2.49 -26.20
N TYR A 8 -3.59 -1.41 -26.40
CA TYR A 8 -3.67 -0.31 -25.45
C TYR A 8 -4.12 -0.78 -24.06
N LEU A 9 -5.17 -1.60 -23.96
CA LEU A 9 -5.63 -2.17 -22.71
C LEU A 9 -4.54 -3.04 -22.07
N SER A 10 -3.88 -3.89 -22.87
CA SER A 10 -2.81 -4.76 -22.38
C SER A 10 -1.63 -3.97 -21.80
N GLU A 11 -1.19 -2.90 -22.45
CA GLU A 11 -0.08 -2.05 -22.01
C GLU A 11 -0.41 -1.22 -20.77
N ASN A 12 -1.70 -0.93 -20.57
CA ASN A 12 -2.19 -0.15 -19.44
C ASN A 12 -2.89 -1.01 -18.38
N THR A 13 -2.58 -2.31 -18.31
CA THR A 13 -3.05 -3.23 -17.27
C THR A 13 -1.86 -3.76 -16.49
N ALA A 14 -1.79 -3.45 -15.20
CA ALA A 14 -0.76 -3.95 -14.31
C ALA A 14 -1.22 -3.96 -12.84
N LEU A 15 -0.51 -4.72 -12.02
CA LEU A 15 -0.76 -4.85 -10.61
C LEU A 15 0.55 -4.76 -9.83
N LEU A 16 0.57 -3.97 -8.76
CA LEU A 16 1.60 -3.99 -7.73
C LEU A 16 1.13 -4.90 -6.59
N ILE A 17 1.92 -5.88 -6.23
CA ILE A 17 1.65 -6.64 -5.01
C ILE A 17 2.09 -5.78 -3.83
N ARG A 18 1.12 -5.36 -3.02
CA ARG A 18 1.34 -4.67 -1.75
C ARG A 18 0.96 -5.61 -0.61
N MET A 19 1.87 -5.79 0.31
CA MET A 19 1.67 -6.55 1.54
C MET A 19 1.68 -5.60 2.73
N ASP A 20 0.63 -5.66 3.53
CA ASP A 20 0.43 -4.80 4.68
C ASP A 20 0.88 -5.52 5.97
N ASP A 21 1.06 -4.78 7.05
CA ASP A 21 1.35 -5.30 8.39
C ASP A 21 2.63 -6.14 8.47
N ILE A 22 3.69 -5.68 7.80
CA ILE A 22 5.02 -6.29 7.89
C ILE A 22 5.72 -5.72 9.11
N ALA A 23 5.91 -6.56 10.12
CA ALA A 23 6.42 -6.19 11.43
C ALA A 23 7.31 -7.29 12.02
N GLU A 24 8.06 -6.94 13.06
CA GLU A 24 8.88 -7.92 13.79
C GLU A 24 8.03 -9.07 14.37
N ASN A 25 6.78 -8.76 14.74
CA ASN A 25 5.77 -9.72 15.15
C ASN A 25 4.78 -9.94 14.00
N MET A 26 4.91 -11.02 13.26
CA MET A 26 4.02 -11.39 12.15
C MET A 26 4.04 -12.90 11.92
N ASN A 27 3.19 -13.39 11.03
CA ASN A 27 3.22 -14.81 10.63
C ASN A 27 4.44 -15.11 9.74
N TRP A 28 5.59 -15.33 10.38
CA TRP A 28 6.87 -15.58 9.71
C TRP A 28 6.86 -16.80 8.80
N SER A 29 6.11 -17.84 9.16
CA SER A 29 5.98 -19.04 8.31
C SER A 29 5.34 -18.72 6.97
N LEU A 30 4.25 -17.94 6.97
CA LEU A 30 3.61 -17.50 5.74
C LEU A 30 4.44 -16.46 4.98
N MET A 31 5.11 -15.54 5.69
CA MET A 31 6.02 -14.59 5.04
C MET A 31 7.13 -15.31 4.29
N LYS A 32 7.73 -16.35 4.88
CA LYS A 32 8.78 -17.14 4.20
C LYS A 32 8.24 -17.88 2.96
N LYS A 33 7.03 -18.42 3.03
CA LYS A 33 6.37 -19.01 1.85
C LYS A 33 6.14 -17.95 0.74
N CYS A 34 5.68 -16.75 1.12
CA CYS A 34 5.50 -15.65 0.16
C CYS A 34 6.84 -15.21 -0.44
N GLU A 35 7.89 -15.07 0.35
CA GLU A 35 9.23 -14.72 -0.12
C GLU A 35 9.73 -15.72 -1.16
N ASN A 36 9.69 -17.01 -0.84
CA ASN A 36 10.12 -18.06 -1.77
C ASN A 36 9.34 -18.01 -3.09
N LEU A 37 8.02 -17.77 -3.03
CA LEU A 37 7.16 -17.67 -4.20
C LEU A 37 7.47 -16.41 -5.03
N PHE A 38 7.74 -15.27 -4.40
CA PHE A 38 8.14 -14.05 -5.10
C PHE A 38 9.49 -14.22 -5.77
N ASP A 39 10.45 -14.85 -5.11
CA ASP A 39 11.79 -15.12 -5.68
C ASP A 39 11.66 -16.09 -6.89
N GLU A 40 10.89 -17.17 -6.76
CA GLU A 40 10.61 -18.12 -7.86
C GLU A 40 9.99 -17.44 -9.07
N LEU A 41 9.01 -16.57 -8.85
CA LEU A 41 8.27 -15.88 -9.91
C LEU A 41 8.95 -14.58 -10.37
N ASN A 42 10.09 -14.21 -9.79
CA ASN A 42 10.78 -12.93 -10.01
C ASN A 42 9.84 -11.72 -9.84
N ILE A 43 9.00 -11.76 -8.80
CA ILE A 43 8.10 -10.67 -8.42
C ILE A 43 8.79 -9.81 -7.37
N LYS A 44 8.72 -8.49 -7.53
CA LYS A 44 9.23 -7.50 -6.56
C LYS A 44 8.04 -6.80 -5.91
N PRO A 45 7.56 -7.27 -4.75
CA PRO A 45 6.44 -6.66 -4.05
C PRO A 45 6.81 -5.32 -3.42
N LEU A 46 5.80 -4.62 -2.91
CA LEU A 46 5.91 -3.53 -1.97
C LEU A 46 5.51 -4.04 -0.58
N LEU A 47 6.36 -3.82 0.40
CA LEU A 47 6.13 -4.21 1.78
C LEU A 47 5.81 -2.98 2.63
N GLY A 48 4.65 -2.98 3.28
CA GLY A 48 4.26 -2.00 4.28
C GLY A 48 4.85 -2.34 5.63
N VAL A 49 6.02 -1.80 5.90
CA VAL A 49 6.76 -2.07 7.13
C VAL A 49 6.37 -1.09 8.21
N ILE A 50 6.01 -1.63 9.38
CA ILE A 50 5.70 -0.85 10.59
C ILE A 50 7.01 -0.55 11.32
N PRO A 51 7.43 0.73 11.48
CA PRO A 51 8.71 1.10 12.08
C PRO A 51 8.87 0.67 13.55
N LYS A 52 7.77 0.75 14.31
CA LYS A 52 7.72 0.41 15.73
C LYS A 52 6.39 -0.28 16.02
N ASN A 53 6.34 -1.59 15.88
CA ASN A 53 5.09 -2.32 16.08
C ASN A 53 4.61 -2.26 17.54
N GLU A 54 3.44 -1.68 17.76
CA GLU A 54 2.72 -1.66 19.03
C GLU A 54 1.26 -2.13 18.85
N ASP A 55 0.93 -2.73 17.70
CA ASP A 55 -0.40 -3.27 17.43
C ASP A 55 -0.66 -4.52 18.28
N PRO A 56 -1.70 -4.51 19.17
CA PRO A 56 -2.01 -5.65 20.01
C PRO A 56 -2.32 -6.94 19.23
N GLU A 57 -2.85 -6.84 18.01
CA GLU A 57 -3.14 -8.02 17.19
C GLU A 57 -1.87 -8.64 16.62
N LEU A 58 -0.92 -7.82 16.19
CA LEU A 58 0.36 -8.31 15.68
C LEU A 58 1.29 -8.79 16.80
N LEU A 59 1.27 -8.16 17.96
CA LEU A 59 2.07 -8.58 19.13
C LEU A 59 1.73 -9.99 19.64
N LYS A 60 0.66 -10.62 19.15
CA LYS A 60 0.32 -12.02 19.44
C LYS A 60 1.24 -13.02 18.71
N TYR A 61 1.93 -12.58 17.67
CA TYR A 61 2.88 -13.41 16.93
C TYR A 61 4.26 -13.34 17.56
N ASP A 62 5.04 -14.40 17.36
CA ASP A 62 6.42 -14.45 17.84
C ASP A 62 7.25 -13.33 17.18
N LYS A 63 8.08 -12.70 18.01
CA LYS A 63 8.99 -11.67 17.56
C LYS A 63 10.20 -12.30 16.86
N SER A 64 10.59 -11.75 15.72
CA SER A 64 11.87 -12.08 15.08
C SER A 64 12.94 -11.05 15.42
N GLU A 65 14.00 -11.47 16.07
CA GLU A 65 15.16 -10.60 16.36
C GLU A 65 15.92 -10.21 15.08
N ASN A 66 15.77 -10.98 13.99
CA ASN A 66 16.42 -10.72 12.70
C ASN A 66 15.57 -9.88 11.75
N PHE A 67 14.42 -9.34 12.19
CA PHE A 67 13.47 -8.63 11.34
C PHE A 67 14.13 -7.59 10.43
N TRP A 68 14.89 -6.67 11.01
CA TRP A 68 15.53 -5.58 10.25
C TRP A 68 16.59 -6.07 9.27
N GLN A 69 17.25 -7.19 9.58
CA GLN A 69 18.15 -7.83 8.62
C GLN A 69 17.37 -8.36 7.42
N GLU A 70 16.19 -8.98 7.63
CA GLU A 70 15.35 -9.44 6.54
C GLU A 70 14.80 -8.26 5.71
N VAL A 71 14.39 -7.15 6.35
CA VAL A 71 13.95 -5.94 5.63
C VAL A 71 15.07 -5.39 4.73
N ARG A 72 16.31 -5.35 5.22
CA ARG A 72 17.49 -4.98 4.40
C ARG A 72 17.72 -5.95 3.23
N ASN A 73 17.54 -7.25 3.47
CA ASN A 73 17.67 -8.27 2.42
C ASN A 73 16.61 -8.10 1.33
N TRP A 74 15.35 -7.87 1.70
CA TRP A 74 14.27 -7.60 0.75
C TRP A 74 14.52 -6.32 -0.04
N ASN A 75 14.98 -5.26 0.62
CA ASN A 75 15.35 -4.01 -0.05
C ASN A 75 16.48 -4.22 -1.08
N LYS A 76 17.52 -5.00 -0.74
CA LYS A 76 18.62 -5.38 -1.66
C LYS A 76 18.14 -6.20 -2.87
N LYS A 77 17.07 -7.02 -2.72
CA LYS A 77 16.41 -7.72 -3.83
C LYS A 77 15.65 -6.77 -4.75
N GLY A 78 15.54 -5.47 -4.39
CA GLY A 78 14.79 -4.44 -5.12
C GLY A 78 13.29 -4.49 -4.84
N TRP A 79 12.88 -5.06 -3.69
CA TRP A 79 11.53 -4.90 -3.19
C TRP A 79 11.36 -3.49 -2.63
N GLU A 80 10.20 -2.90 -2.83
CA GLU A 80 9.93 -1.59 -2.25
C GLU A 80 9.60 -1.72 -0.77
N ILE A 81 10.31 -0.98 0.07
CA ILE A 81 9.99 -0.83 1.48
C ILE A 81 9.23 0.48 1.67
N SER A 82 7.97 0.37 2.05
CA SER A 82 7.06 1.49 2.30
C SER A 82 6.79 1.62 3.79
N MET A 83 6.75 2.82 4.29
CA MET A 83 6.37 3.05 5.68
C MET A 83 4.85 2.86 5.85
N HIS A 84 4.44 1.95 6.74
CA HIS A 84 3.05 1.67 7.07
C HIS A 84 2.69 2.21 8.46
N GLY A 85 2.26 3.47 8.50
CA GLY A 85 2.09 4.16 9.78
C GLY A 85 3.42 4.37 10.51
N TYR A 86 3.35 4.56 11.82
CA TYR A 86 4.49 4.60 12.72
C TYR A 86 4.48 3.43 13.70
N ASN A 87 3.42 3.29 14.47
CA ASN A 87 3.33 2.24 15.50
C ASN A 87 2.07 1.37 15.38
N HIS A 88 1.24 1.61 14.37
CA HIS A 88 0.01 0.88 14.07
C HIS A 88 -1.01 0.89 15.23
N VAL A 89 -0.99 1.97 16.04
CA VAL A 89 -1.94 2.16 17.15
C VAL A 89 -2.94 3.25 16.80
N TYR A 90 -4.20 2.91 16.92
CA TYR A 90 -5.31 3.79 16.56
C TYR A 90 -5.75 4.62 17.76
N GLY A 91 -5.67 5.94 17.64
CA GLY A 91 -6.03 6.89 18.70
C GLY A 91 -7.33 7.64 18.48
N THR A 92 -7.89 7.60 17.27
CA THR A 92 -9.03 8.47 16.88
C THR A 92 -9.98 7.72 15.96
N LYS A 93 -11.30 7.95 16.13
CA LYS A 93 -12.32 7.49 15.18
C LYS A 93 -12.58 8.55 14.11
N THR A 94 -12.65 8.14 12.85
CA THR A 94 -12.83 9.08 11.73
C THR A 94 -14.28 9.43 11.45
N TYR A 95 -15.23 8.57 11.83
CA TYR A 95 -16.66 8.71 11.49
C TYR A 95 -16.90 8.99 10.00
N LYS A 96 -16.08 8.35 9.12
CA LYS A 96 -16.07 8.56 7.66
C LYS A 96 -15.75 10.01 7.23
N LYS A 97 -15.11 10.80 8.08
CA LYS A 97 -14.64 12.16 7.77
C LYS A 97 -13.20 12.19 7.26
N ASP A 98 -12.54 11.03 7.21
CA ASP A 98 -11.24 10.88 6.60
C ASP A 98 -11.28 11.20 5.09
N TYR A 99 -10.13 11.50 4.51
CA TYR A 99 -10.03 11.98 3.13
C TYR A 99 -10.67 11.03 2.09
N PHE A 100 -10.58 9.73 2.31
CA PHE A 100 -11.14 8.72 1.42
C PHE A 100 -12.52 8.21 1.86
N ASN A 101 -13.06 8.68 2.98
CA ASN A 101 -14.33 8.23 3.56
C ASN A 101 -14.36 6.70 3.84
N TYR A 102 -13.24 6.15 4.27
CA TYR A 102 -13.17 4.76 4.71
C TYR A 102 -13.93 4.56 6.03
N GLY A 103 -13.69 5.44 6.98
CA GLY A 103 -14.22 5.29 8.32
C GLY A 103 -13.32 4.42 9.21
N GLY A 104 -13.80 4.10 10.38
CA GLY A 104 -13.07 3.32 11.38
C GLY A 104 -12.07 4.13 12.19
N ASP A 105 -11.12 3.41 12.79
CA ASP A 105 -10.13 4.00 13.68
C ASP A 105 -8.87 4.42 12.88
N SER A 106 -8.14 5.41 13.37
CA SER A 106 -7.00 6.01 12.68
C SER A 106 -5.80 6.24 13.59
N GLU A 107 -4.63 6.06 13.02
CA GLU A 107 -3.37 6.45 13.63
C GLU A 107 -3.04 7.94 13.42
N PHE A 108 -3.52 8.57 12.34
CA PHE A 108 -3.13 9.92 11.92
C PHE A 108 -4.28 10.92 11.92
N PHE A 109 -5.46 10.53 11.45
CA PHE A 109 -6.61 11.42 11.30
C PHE A 109 -6.92 12.16 12.60
N GLY A 110 -7.10 13.49 12.48
CA GLY A 110 -7.47 14.36 13.60
C GLY A 110 -6.32 14.82 14.50
N LEU A 111 -5.10 14.33 14.28
CA LEU A 111 -3.91 14.87 14.94
C LEU A 111 -3.49 16.21 14.33
N SER A 112 -2.80 17.05 15.12
CA SER A 112 -2.20 18.28 14.60
C SER A 112 -1.15 17.97 13.52
N LEU A 113 -0.87 18.92 12.64
CA LEU A 113 0.20 18.81 11.66
C LEU A 113 1.55 18.51 12.33
N SER A 114 1.82 19.14 13.46
CA SER A 114 3.05 18.92 14.23
C SER A 114 3.17 17.48 14.73
N ASP A 115 2.10 16.96 15.32
CA ASP A 115 2.11 15.60 15.88
C ASP A 115 2.24 14.54 14.79
N GLN A 116 1.57 14.73 13.64
CA GLN A 116 1.72 13.85 12.49
C GLN A 116 3.15 13.89 11.95
N LYS A 117 3.77 15.07 11.85
CA LYS A 117 5.18 15.20 11.44
C LYS A 117 6.12 14.50 12.43
N ILE A 118 5.89 14.61 13.73
CA ILE A 118 6.69 13.93 14.75
C ILE A 118 6.62 12.41 14.55
N LYS A 119 5.42 11.85 14.38
CA LYS A 119 5.26 10.40 14.10
C LYS A 119 6.00 9.98 12.83
N ILE A 120 5.82 10.69 11.74
CA ILE A 120 6.47 10.39 10.46
C ILE A 120 7.99 10.45 10.58
N LYS A 121 8.54 11.50 11.22
CA LYS A 121 9.98 11.64 11.42
C LYS A 121 10.55 10.50 12.27
N LYS A 122 9.90 10.12 13.38
CA LYS A 122 10.33 8.97 14.20
C LYS A 122 10.37 7.67 13.38
N GLY A 123 9.37 7.46 12.51
CA GLY A 123 9.37 6.31 11.60
C GLY A 123 10.54 6.37 10.62
N LEU A 124 10.76 7.53 9.98
CA LEU A 124 11.89 7.72 9.05
C LEU A 124 13.25 7.54 9.72
N GLU A 125 13.42 8.07 10.94
CA GLU A 125 14.65 7.90 11.74
C GLU A 125 14.93 6.40 11.98
N LYS A 126 13.88 5.62 12.31
CA LYS A 126 14.04 4.18 12.48
C LYS A 126 14.56 3.52 11.20
N PHE A 127 13.99 3.83 10.04
CA PHE A 127 14.46 3.29 8.76
C PHE A 127 15.88 3.73 8.40
N VAL A 128 16.22 5.01 8.65
CA VAL A 128 17.59 5.51 8.43
C VAL A 128 18.60 4.75 9.29
N ASN A 129 18.29 4.48 10.56
CA ASN A 129 19.14 3.71 11.46
C ASN A 129 19.31 2.24 11.01
N GLU A 130 18.42 1.77 10.13
CA GLU A 130 18.48 0.43 9.53
C GLU A 130 19.02 0.44 8.09
N ASP A 131 19.63 1.55 7.64
CA ASP A 131 20.16 1.73 6.28
C ASP A 131 19.10 1.59 5.18
N ILE A 132 17.85 1.98 5.44
CA ILE A 132 16.75 1.90 4.50
C ILE A 132 16.22 3.30 4.18
N LYS A 133 16.17 3.63 2.89
CA LYS A 133 15.58 4.89 2.42
C LYS A 133 14.12 4.70 2.07
N ILE A 134 13.24 5.39 2.80
CA ILE A 134 11.80 5.41 2.53
C ILE A 134 11.45 6.51 1.52
N ARG A 135 10.60 6.16 0.54
CA ARG A 135 10.07 7.08 -0.46
C ARG A 135 8.56 6.92 -0.70
N SER A 136 7.93 6.00 0.01
CA SER A 136 6.51 5.68 -0.11
C SER A 136 5.87 5.44 1.25
N PHE A 137 4.57 5.69 1.32
CA PHE A 137 3.78 5.59 2.54
C PHE A 137 2.35 5.14 2.24
N PHE A 138 1.75 4.42 3.15
CA PHE A 138 0.31 4.28 3.26
C PHE A 138 -0.10 4.16 4.73
N ALA A 139 -1.23 4.81 5.06
CA ALA A 139 -1.72 4.83 6.43
C ALA A 139 -2.40 3.52 6.80
N PRO A 140 -2.24 3.04 8.05
CA PRO A 140 -3.09 2.00 8.59
C PRO A 140 -4.57 2.37 8.41
N ASN A 141 -5.40 1.36 8.10
CA ASN A 141 -6.83 1.53 7.84
C ASN A 141 -7.19 2.59 6.79
N HIS A 142 -6.25 2.97 5.87
CA HIS A 142 -6.47 3.94 4.79
C HIS A 142 -7.00 5.31 5.24
N THR A 143 -6.76 5.68 6.48
CA THR A 143 -7.34 6.88 7.09
C THR A 143 -6.36 8.05 7.09
N TYR A 144 -6.68 9.07 6.30
CA TYR A 144 -5.89 10.28 6.10
C TYR A 144 -6.73 11.52 6.34
N ASP A 145 -6.08 12.64 6.68
CA ASP A 145 -6.61 13.98 6.53
C ASP A 145 -5.65 14.87 5.72
N PHE A 146 -5.97 16.15 5.57
CA PHE A 146 -5.09 17.08 4.83
C PHE A 146 -3.76 17.30 5.55
N ASN A 147 -3.74 17.25 6.88
CA ASN A 147 -2.50 17.35 7.65
C ASN A 147 -1.59 16.16 7.38
N THR A 148 -2.16 14.94 7.20
CA THR A 148 -1.37 13.75 6.86
C THR A 148 -0.59 13.95 5.56
N PHE A 149 -1.26 14.39 4.50
CA PHE A 149 -0.59 14.64 3.21
C PHE A 149 0.44 15.75 3.27
N LYS A 150 0.14 16.82 4.01
CA LYS A 150 1.07 17.92 4.21
C LYS A 150 2.29 17.48 5.03
N ALA A 151 2.09 16.72 6.09
CA ALA A 151 3.17 16.20 6.92
C ALA A 151 4.08 15.26 6.12
N LEU A 152 3.52 14.36 5.31
CA LEU A 152 4.28 13.47 4.44
C LEU A 152 5.13 14.24 3.43
N ALA A 153 4.54 15.20 2.72
CA ALA A 153 5.25 16.03 1.76
C ALA A 153 6.39 16.85 2.40
N GLU A 154 6.15 17.46 3.57
CA GLU A 154 7.17 18.21 4.31
C GLU A 154 8.27 17.30 4.90
N CYS A 155 8.01 16.00 5.06
CA CYS A 155 9.01 14.99 5.43
C CYS A 155 9.66 14.31 4.22
N GLY A 156 9.37 14.73 2.98
CA GLY A 156 9.98 14.22 1.76
C GLY A 156 9.34 12.95 1.20
N ILE A 157 8.20 12.50 1.74
CA ILE A 157 7.45 11.35 1.22
C ILE A 157 6.36 11.86 0.28
N ILE A 158 6.50 11.57 -1.00
CA ILE A 158 5.55 12.03 -2.03
C ILE A 158 4.74 10.91 -2.69
N ASN A 159 5.06 9.64 -2.44
CA ASN A 159 4.35 8.51 -3.04
C ASN A 159 3.42 7.87 -2.01
N ILE A 160 2.13 7.92 -2.28
CA ILE A 160 1.06 7.38 -1.45
C ILE A 160 0.51 6.14 -2.13
N ILE A 161 0.58 4.99 -1.44
CA ILE A 161 0.10 3.72 -2.01
C ILE A 161 -1.33 3.49 -1.57
N ASP A 162 -2.20 4.39 -2.04
CA ASP A 162 -3.61 4.43 -1.66
C ASP A 162 -4.39 5.33 -2.61
N GLY A 163 -5.70 5.35 -2.44
CA GLY A 163 -6.58 6.27 -3.16
C GLY A 163 -7.49 5.61 -4.18
N TYR A 164 -8.42 6.41 -4.67
CA TYR A 164 -9.38 6.00 -5.69
C TYR A 164 -8.88 6.42 -7.06
N GLY A 165 -8.73 5.46 -7.94
CA GLY A 165 -8.34 5.71 -9.32
C GLY A 165 -8.24 4.42 -10.10
N ILE A 166 -8.23 4.51 -11.43
CA ILE A 166 -7.97 3.38 -12.33
C ILE A 166 -6.49 3.30 -12.65
N PHE A 167 -5.80 4.45 -12.65
CA PHE A 167 -4.38 4.57 -12.93
C PHE A 167 -3.66 5.37 -11.84
N PRO A 168 -2.36 5.15 -11.62
CA PRO A 168 -1.54 6.02 -10.80
C PRO A 168 -1.61 7.46 -11.29
N TYR A 169 -1.75 8.40 -10.38
CA TYR A 169 -1.92 9.81 -10.71
C TYR A 169 -1.15 10.72 -9.75
N SER A 170 -0.79 11.91 -10.24
CA SER A 170 -0.21 12.96 -9.42
C SER A 170 -1.25 14.03 -9.12
N TYR A 171 -1.36 14.43 -7.86
CA TYR A 171 -2.22 15.53 -7.41
C TYR A 171 -1.54 16.30 -6.29
N LYS A 172 -1.44 17.63 -6.43
CA LYS A 172 -0.79 18.53 -5.46
C LYS A 172 0.62 18.06 -5.04
N ASN A 173 1.43 17.71 -6.04
CA ASN A 173 2.81 17.22 -5.87
C ASN A 173 2.93 15.88 -5.10
N LEU A 174 1.84 15.16 -4.91
CA LEU A 174 1.82 13.80 -4.39
C LEU A 174 1.42 12.82 -5.49
N ASN A 175 2.06 11.68 -5.52
CA ASN A 175 1.72 10.58 -6.41
C ASN A 175 0.85 9.58 -5.65
N PHE A 176 -0.26 9.18 -6.24
CA PHE A 176 -1.17 8.19 -5.68
C PHE A 176 -1.15 6.93 -6.53
N ILE A 177 -0.89 5.80 -5.91
CA ILE A 177 -1.02 4.48 -6.52
C ILE A 177 -2.32 3.87 -5.99
N PRO A 178 -3.37 3.75 -6.83
CA PRO A 178 -4.69 3.36 -6.35
C PRO A 178 -4.73 1.97 -5.74
N GLN A 179 -5.56 1.83 -4.72
CA GLN A 179 -5.96 0.57 -4.10
C GLN A 179 -7.49 0.56 -3.99
N LEU A 180 -8.16 -0.32 -4.72
CA LEU A 180 -9.62 -0.38 -4.77
C LEU A 180 -10.21 -1.61 -4.06
N PHE A 181 -9.43 -2.67 -3.88
CA PHE A 181 -9.92 -3.95 -3.40
C PHE A 181 -9.10 -4.48 -2.22
N TYR A 182 -9.78 -5.09 -1.25
CA TYR A 182 -9.18 -5.71 -0.06
C TYR A 182 -8.59 -7.10 -0.30
N LYS A 183 -8.43 -7.48 -1.56
CA LYS A 183 -7.85 -8.76 -1.96
C LYS A 183 -7.26 -8.65 -3.36
N GLU A 184 -6.56 -9.69 -3.76
CA GLU A 184 -5.95 -9.78 -5.07
C GLU A 184 -7.01 -9.89 -6.18
N ILE A 185 -7.12 -8.85 -6.97
CA ILE A 185 -7.99 -8.80 -8.15
C ILE A 185 -7.21 -8.18 -9.30
N MET A 186 -7.22 -8.85 -10.44
CA MET A 186 -6.70 -8.29 -11.69
C MET A 186 -7.85 -7.68 -12.47
N LEU A 187 -7.83 -6.35 -12.62
CA LEU A 187 -8.77 -5.65 -13.47
C LEU A 187 -8.49 -5.94 -14.96
N PRO A 188 -9.51 -5.85 -15.83
CA PRO A 188 -9.31 -5.99 -17.28
C PRO A 188 -8.51 -4.82 -17.87
N PHE A 189 -8.45 -3.68 -17.19
CA PHE A 189 -7.62 -2.52 -17.49
C PHE A 189 -7.36 -1.72 -16.22
N GLY A 190 -6.29 -0.92 -16.26
CA GLY A 190 -5.91 -0.10 -15.11
C GLY A 190 -4.69 -0.65 -14.35
N ILE A 191 -4.15 0.20 -13.50
CA ILE A 191 -2.97 -0.09 -12.69
C ILE A 191 -3.33 0.15 -11.23
N GLN A 192 -3.27 -0.91 -10.44
CA GLN A 192 -3.70 -0.95 -9.05
C GLN A 192 -2.60 -1.52 -8.15
N SER A 193 -2.73 -1.31 -6.85
CA SER A 193 -2.05 -2.13 -5.85
C SER A 193 -3.03 -3.10 -5.18
N THR A 194 -2.51 -4.24 -4.71
CA THR A 194 -3.26 -5.12 -3.81
C THR A 194 -3.27 -4.56 -2.39
N GLN A 195 -4.06 -5.19 -1.52
CA GLN A 195 -3.98 -5.04 -0.07
C GLN A 195 -3.99 -6.44 0.53
N ILE A 196 -2.85 -6.89 1.06
CA ILE A 196 -2.67 -8.25 1.53
C ILE A 196 -2.20 -8.24 2.98
N HIS A 197 -3.00 -8.87 3.84
CA HIS A 197 -2.71 -9.06 5.26
C HIS A 197 -2.44 -10.54 5.51
N LEU A 198 -1.22 -10.99 5.27
CA LEU A 198 -0.84 -12.41 5.39
C LEU A 198 -1.03 -12.98 6.82
N ASN A 199 -0.98 -12.10 7.83
CA ASN A 199 -1.12 -12.48 9.23
C ASN A 199 -2.46 -13.16 9.54
N TYR A 200 -3.51 -12.86 8.78
CA TYR A 200 -4.84 -13.44 8.95
C TYR A 200 -5.12 -14.63 8.02
N TRP A 201 -4.13 -15.06 7.23
CA TRP A 201 -4.31 -16.12 6.25
C TRP A 201 -4.28 -17.51 6.86
N LYS A 202 -5.10 -18.39 6.27
CA LYS A 202 -5.03 -19.84 6.38
C LYS A 202 -4.26 -20.41 5.18
N GLU A 203 -3.89 -21.67 5.24
CA GLU A 203 -3.20 -22.36 4.14
C GLU A 203 -3.95 -22.27 2.80
N LYS A 204 -5.28 -22.27 2.82
CA LYS A 204 -6.11 -22.10 1.62
C LYS A 204 -5.91 -20.75 0.96
N ASP A 205 -5.73 -19.68 1.77
CA ASP A 205 -5.58 -18.31 1.27
C ASP A 205 -4.22 -18.18 0.57
N PHE A 206 -3.15 -18.74 1.15
CA PHE A 206 -1.85 -18.81 0.49
C PHE A 206 -1.93 -19.57 -0.85
N LYS A 207 -2.58 -20.73 -0.90
CA LYS A 207 -2.74 -21.50 -2.15
C LYS A 207 -3.52 -20.72 -3.22
N ASN A 208 -4.54 -19.95 -2.83
CA ASN A 208 -5.29 -19.11 -3.76
C ASN A 208 -4.42 -17.97 -4.28
N PHE A 209 -3.65 -17.33 -3.40
CA PHE A 209 -2.70 -16.28 -3.75
C PHE A 209 -1.61 -16.80 -4.71
N GLU A 210 -1.04 -17.95 -4.44
CA GLU A 210 -0.06 -18.59 -5.34
C GLU A 210 -0.65 -18.79 -6.75
N LYS A 211 -1.87 -19.38 -6.85
CA LYS A 211 -2.56 -19.55 -8.14
C LYS A 211 -2.78 -18.23 -8.86
N PHE A 212 -3.15 -17.19 -8.10
CA PHE A 212 -3.35 -15.84 -8.63
C PHE A 212 -2.05 -15.27 -9.19
N LEU A 213 -0.94 -15.34 -8.44
CA LEU A 213 0.35 -14.83 -8.88
C LEU A 213 0.85 -15.55 -10.15
N ARG A 214 0.82 -16.90 -10.17
CA ARG A 214 1.23 -17.69 -11.35
C ARG A 214 0.41 -17.32 -12.58
N ARG A 215 -0.91 -17.15 -12.42
CA ARG A 215 -1.82 -16.78 -13.52
C ARG A 215 -1.54 -15.39 -14.08
N HIS A 216 -1.16 -14.45 -13.22
CA HIS A 216 -1.05 -13.03 -13.58
C HIS A 216 0.37 -12.49 -13.58
N GLN A 217 1.40 -13.35 -13.44
CA GLN A 217 2.81 -13.00 -13.30
C GLN A 217 3.26 -11.91 -14.30
N LYS A 218 2.89 -12.06 -15.57
CA LYS A 218 3.28 -11.11 -16.65
C LYS A 218 2.73 -9.70 -16.48
N LYS A 219 1.70 -9.52 -15.67
CA LYS A 219 1.05 -8.22 -15.39
C LYS A 219 1.43 -7.64 -14.03
N ILE A 220 2.15 -8.42 -13.21
CA ILE A 220 2.66 -7.95 -11.93
C ILE A 220 3.96 -7.20 -12.19
N ILE A 221 4.03 -5.96 -11.71
CA ILE A 221 5.18 -5.08 -11.93
C ILE A 221 5.69 -4.48 -10.63
N SER A 222 6.98 -4.12 -10.61
CA SER A 222 7.61 -3.48 -9.46
C SER A 222 7.13 -2.04 -9.26
N PHE A 223 7.39 -1.50 -8.08
CA PHE A 223 7.05 -0.12 -7.73
C PHE A 223 7.69 0.90 -8.69
N ASP A 224 8.96 0.74 -9.06
CA ASP A 224 9.63 1.64 -10.02
C ASP A 224 8.91 1.68 -11.38
N LYS A 225 8.48 0.52 -11.87
CA LYS A 225 7.71 0.46 -13.12
C LYS A 225 6.35 1.16 -13.00
N ILE A 226 5.74 1.18 -11.80
CA ILE A 226 4.49 1.91 -11.55
C ILE A 226 4.74 3.41 -11.52
N LEU A 227 5.81 3.88 -10.87
CA LEU A 227 6.13 5.31 -10.83
C LEU A 227 6.30 5.91 -12.22
N ASN A 228 6.85 5.16 -13.17
CA ASN A 228 6.96 5.57 -14.57
C ASN A 228 5.61 5.65 -15.31
N LYS A 229 4.53 5.20 -14.68
CA LYS A 229 3.16 5.22 -15.23
C LYS A 229 2.25 6.22 -14.51
N VAL A 230 2.77 7.02 -13.59
CA VAL A 230 2.03 8.10 -12.94
C VAL A 230 1.62 9.14 -13.97
N LYS A 231 0.34 9.46 -14.01
CA LYS A 231 -0.23 10.41 -14.96
C LYS A 231 -0.77 11.65 -14.25
N SER A 232 -0.77 12.77 -14.94
CA SER A 232 -1.41 14.00 -14.51
C SER A 232 -2.30 14.54 -15.61
N GLY A 233 -3.21 15.46 -15.28
CA GLY A 233 -4.04 16.15 -16.25
C GLY A 233 -5.53 16.00 -15.98
N PHE A 234 -6.30 16.89 -16.59
CA PHE A 234 -7.73 17.05 -16.35
C PHE A 234 -8.53 15.75 -16.57
N PHE A 235 -8.22 14.99 -17.60
CA PHE A 235 -8.92 13.74 -17.93
C PHE A 235 -8.77 12.69 -16.81
N ILE A 236 -7.55 12.51 -16.28
CA ILE A 236 -7.29 11.58 -15.17
C ILE A 236 -8.03 12.03 -13.91
N TYR A 237 -8.03 13.33 -13.62
CA TYR A 237 -8.76 13.86 -12.46
C TYR A 237 -10.26 13.66 -12.59
N SER A 238 -10.82 13.87 -13.77
CA SER A 238 -12.26 13.68 -14.03
C SER A 238 -12.68 12.22 -13.83
N ILE A 239 -11.93 11.26 -14.37
CA ILE A 239 -12.19 9.83 -14.19
C ILE A 239 -12.08 9.44 -12.71
N ASN A 240 -11.02 9.85 -12.04
CA ASN A 240 -10.82 9.52 -10.62
C ASN A 240 -11.89 10.17 -9.74
N PHE A 241 -12.30 11.41 -10.04
CA PHE A 241 -13.40 12.08 -9.36
C PHE A 241 -14.73 11.34 -9.53
N ALA A 242 -15.07 10.93 -10.74
CA ALA A 242 -16.27 10.16 -11.02
C ALA A 242 -16.26 8.81 -10.27
N LEU A 243 -15.14 8.08 -10.35
CA LEU A 243 -14.95 6.80 -9.65
C LEU A 243 -15.09 6.97 -8.13
N LYS A 244 -14.42 7.98 -7.56
CA LYS A 244 -14.51 8.29 -6.13
C LYS A 244 -15.97 8.51 -5.69
N ASN A 245 -16.74 9.29 -6.45
CA ASN A 245 -18.13 9.56 -6.13
C ASN A 245 -19.02 8.31 -6.28
N CYS A 246 -18.82 7.50 -7.32
CA CYS A 246 -19.52 6.23 -7.48
C CYS A 246 -19.26 5.28 -6.30
N ILE A 247 -18.01 5.15 -5.85
CA ILE A 247 -17.67 4.33 -4.70
C ILE A 247 -18.29 4.86 -3.40
N LYS A 248 -18.26 6.19 -3.19
CA LYS A 248 -18.91 6.82 -2.02
C LYS A 248 -20.42 6.53 -1.98
N ILE A 249 -21.12 6.72 -3.12
CA ILE A 249 -22.55 6.44 -3.23
C ILE A 249 -22.82 4.95 -2.97
N SER A 250 -22.06 4.06 -3.60
CA SER A 250 -22.20 2.61 -3.38
C SER A 250 -22.00 2.21 -1.92
N ARG A 251 -21.07 2.85 -1.20
CA ARG A 251 -20.86 2.60 0.23
C ARG A 251 -21.96 3.18 1.11
N ALA A 252 -22.56 4.30 0.71
CA ALA A 252 -23.69 4.91 1.43
C ALA A 252 -24.99 4.10 1.26
N LEU A 253 -25.17 3.42 0.11
CA LEU A 253 -26.37 2.60 -0.17
C LEU A 253 -26.31 1.19 0.45
N LYS A 254 -25.18 0.77 1.03
CA LYS A 254 -25.03 -0.54 1.68
C LYS A 254 -25.35 -0.52 3.19
N PHE A 255 -26.17 0.40 3.65
CA PHE A 255 -26.70 0.50 5.01
C PHE A 255 -28.21 0.27 5.03
#